data_0dc5b1febc796e3cff0ae2bd41a0fac8
#
_entry.id   0dc5b1febc796e3cff0ae2bd41a0fac8
#
_cell.length_a   1.000
_cell.length_b   1.000
_cell.length_c   1.000
_cell.angle_alpha   90.00
_cell.angle_beta   90.00
_cell.angle_gamma   90.00
#
_symmetry.space_group_name_H-M   'P 1'
#
loop_
_entity.id
_entity.type
_entity.pdbx_description
1 polymer ?
#
loop_
_entity_poly.entity_id
_entity_poly.type
_entity_poly.pdbx_seq_one_letter_code
_entity_poly.pdbx_strand_id
1 'polypeptide(L)'
;MKDKYLDTYQQEALQEALVELKQTKQREKLLADENKAILSAISAMSEAKNRNEIFSGLNSVLKKYISFEDFIVITRDDSRYPFKTLISTNSVFDKVEWLHGNTMDRALNGECILLFEPAKLLEFENLNSFVKTHVNSVILTGIRSEVTQSIILLIGAQKGHFSIENKETLRRFRPLIERAVIDIETKEKLQRIVEVRTTQLARAREEAELANQSKSEFLAMMSHEIRTPLNSVLGMLDILRQSTLSDEQFDALNQMECSAELLLAIISDILDLSKIESGSFQLNEQWIHLNDTVTFVISQQKQ
;
A
#
# COMPACT_ATOMS: atom_id res chain seq x y z
N MET A 1 -37.13 73.82 7.96
CA MET A 1 -37.19 72.63 8.90
C MET A 1 -37.25 71.32 8.15
N LYS A 2 -38.01 71.13 7.09
CA LYS A 2 -38.11 69.86 6.34
C LYS A 2 -36.75 69.38 5.75
N ASP A 3 -35.96 70.29 5.24
CA ASP A 3 -34.68 69.95 4.59
C ASP A 3 -33.63 69.38 5.58
N LYS A 4 -33.64 69.88 6.82
CA LYS A 4 -32.71 69.38 7.85
C LYS A 4 -33.00 67.95 8.33
N TYR A 5 -34.24 67.53 8.32
CA TYR A 5 -34.63 66.16 8.64
C TYR A 5 -34.33 65.22 7.46
N LEU A 6 -34.47 65.68 6.22
CA LEU A 6 -34.18 64.87 5.05
C LEU A 6 -32.67 64.53 4.99
N ASP A 7 -31.82 65.51 5.30
CA ASP A 7 -30.36 65.35 5.35
C ASP A 7 -29.93 64.38 6.45
N THR A 8 -30.60 64.42 7.63
CA THR A 8 -30.36 63.51 8.73
C THR A 8 -30.73 62.05 8.35
N TYR A 9 -31.89 61.83 7.72
CA TYR A 9 -32.28 60.52 7.24
C TYR A 9 -31.38 59.94 6.17
N GLN A 10 -30.84 60.78 5.28
CA GLN A 10 -29.87 60.38 4.26
C GLN A 10 -28.51 59.99 4.90
N GLN A 11 -28.06 60.72 5.93
CA GLN A 11 -26.84 60.37 6.66
C GLN A 11 -26.98 59.07 7.45
N GLU A 12 -28.11 58.82 8.08
CA GLU A 12 -28.36 57.55 8.79
C GLU A 12 -28.38 56.36 7.81
N ALA A 13 -29.11 56.49 6.68
CA ALA A 13 -29.14 55.48 5.64
C ALA A 13 -27.75 55.19 5.02
N LEU A 14 -26.94 56.22 4.85
CA LEU A 14 -25.57 56.06 4.39
C LEU A 14 -24.67 55.35 5.42
N GLN A 15 -24.81 55.65 6.72
CA GLN A 15 -24.11 54.96 7.80
C GLN A 15 -24.49 53.50 7.89
N GLU A 16 -25.79 53.17 7.80
CA GLU A 16 -26.31 51.80 7.78
C GLU A 16 -25.70 51.02 6.58
N ALA A 17 -25.74 51.60 5.37
CA ALA A 17 -25.15 50.97 4.19
C ALA A 17 -23.62 50.77 4.31
N LEU A 18 -22.92 51.68 4.96
CA LEU A 18 -21.47 51.54 5.23
C LEU A 18 -21.18 50.41 6.23
N VAL A 19 -22.02 50.24 7.25
CA VAL A 19 -21.91 49.15 8.21
C VAL A 19 -22.12 47.80 7.53
N GLU A 20 -23.20 47.70 6.74
CA GLU A 20 -23.51 46.48 5.96
C GLU A 20 -22.38 46.14 4.97
N LEU A 21 -21.88 47.12 4.25
CA LEU A 21 -20.75 46.93 3.32
C LEU A 21 -19.48 46.43 4.04
N LYS A 22 -19.21 47.00 5.21
CA LYS A 22 -18.05 46.60 6.02
C LYS A 22 -18.20 45.17 6.53
N GLN A 23 -19.40 44.78 6.98
CA GLN A 23 -19.68 43.42 7.41
C GLN A 23 -19.58 42.41 6.25
N THR A 24 -20.14 42.77 5.09
CA THR A 24 -20.09 41.95 3.88
C THR A 24 -18.63 41.75 3.43
N LYS A 25 -17.82 42.80 3.39
CA LYS A 25 -16.38 42.71 3.06
C LYS A 25 -15.60 41.84 4.04
N GLN A 26 -15.90 41.94 5.34
CA GLN A 26 -15.27 41.07 6.33
C GLN A 26 -15.62 39.60 6.13
N ARG A 27 -16.91 39.33 5.84
CA ARG A 27 -17.40 37.97 5.56
C ARG A 27 -16.78 37.38 4.29
N GLU A 28 -16.70 38.16 3.21
CA GLU A 28 -16.05 37.77 1.96
C GLU A 28 -14.57 37.44 2.17
N LYS A 29 -13.85 38.28 2.94
CA LYS A 29 -12.45 38.03 3.26
C LYS A 29 -12.25 36.74 4.05
N LEU A 30 -13.09 36.49 5.06
CA LEU A 30 -13.05 35.26 5.86
C LEU A 30 -13.28 34.03 4.98
N LEU A 31 -14.27 34.06 4.10
CA LEU A 31 -14.56 32.97 3.17
C LEU A 31 -13.42 32.74 2.16
N ALA A 32 -12.79 33.81 1.68
CA ALA A 32 -11.64 33.72 0.80
C ALA A 32 -10.43 33.06 1.51
N ASP A 33 -10.16 33.45 2.76
CA ASP A 33 -9.09 32.87 3.57
C ASP A 33 -9.35 31.38 3.89
N GLU A 34 -10.60 31.03 4.22
CA GLU A 34 -11.00 29.63 4.41
C GLU A 34 -10.80 28.79 3.12
N ASN A 35 -11.27 29.28 1.98
CA ASN A 35 -11.10 28.58 0.70
C ASN A 35 -9.62 28.41 0.31
N LYS A 36 -8.80 29.42 0.54
CA LYS A 36 -7.36 29.32 0.32
C LYS A 36 -6.71 28.28 1.23
N ALA A 37 -7.13 28.20 2.49
CA ALA A 37 -6.64 27.20 3.43
C ALA A 37 -7.05 25.79 3.00
N ILE A 38 -8.29 25.59 2.53
CA ILE A 38 -8.79 24.31 2.02
C ILE A 38 -7.94 23.86 0.82
N LEU A 39 -7.74 24.72 -0.17
CA LEU A 39 -6.97 24.38 -1.37
C LEU A 39 -5.50 24.07 -1.04
N SER A 40 -4.88 24.88 -0.18
CA SER A 40 -3.51 24.64 0.27
C SER A 40 -3.37 23.33 1.04
N ALA A 41 -4.35 23.00 1.88
CA ALA A 41 -4.37 21.75 2.63
C ALA A 41 -4.55 20.53 1.71
N ILE A 42 -5.42 20.58 0.71
CA ILE A 42 -5.61 19.50 -0.27
C ILE A 42 -4.28 19.25 -1.02
N SER A 43 -3.58 20.31 -1.44
CA SER A 43 -2.29 20.16 -2.11
C SER A 43 -1.24 19.50 -1.19
N ALA A 44 -1.12 19.97 0.04
CA ALA A 44 -0.17 19.41 1.01
C ALA A 44 -0.48 17.94 1.36
N MET A 45 -1.76 17.57 1.47
CA MET A 45 -2.17 16.19 1.74
C MET A 45 -1.89 15.23 0.57
N SER A 46 -1.92 15.72 -0.66
CA SER A 46 -1.58 14.91 -1.84
C SER A 46 -0.12 14.45 -1.84
N GLU A 47 0.77 15.20 -1.21
CA GLU A 47 2.19 14.88 -1.05
C GLU A 47 2.49 14.01 0.18
N ALA A 48 1.52 13.84 1.10
CA ALA A 48 1.69 13.07 2.32
C ALA A 48 2.00 11.60 2.02
N LYS A 49 2.94 11.02 2.76
CA LYS A 49 3.43 9.65 2.53
C LYS A 49 2.55 8.57 3.15
N ASN A 50 1.90 8.88 4.24
CA ASN A 50 1.11 7.92 5.01
C ASN A 50 -0.17 8.57 5.58
N ARG A 51 -1.07 7.70 6.12
CA ARG A 51 -2.35 8.12 6.69
C ARG A 51 -2.21 9.10 7.84
N ASN A 52 -1.16 8.94 8.67
CA ASN A 52 -0.97 9.77 9.85
C ASN A 52 -0.60 11.21 9.48
N GLU A 53 0.18 11.39 8.42
CA GLU A 53 0.50 12.72 7.88
C GLU A 53 -0.74 13.44 7.34
N ILE A 54 -1.60 12.72 6.60
CA ILE A 54 -2.87 13.27 6.10
C ILE A 54 -3.77 13.69 7.28
N PHE A 55 -3.93 12.80 8.25
CA PHE A 55 -4.76 13.06 9.43
C PHE A 55 -4.24 14.23 10.26
N SER A 56 -2.93 14.29 10.51
CA SER A 56 -2.30 15.40 11.24
C SER A 56 -2.45 16.73 10.50
N GLY A 57 -2.31 16.71 9.18
CA GLY A 57 -2.54 17.88 8.33
C GLY A 57 -3.98 18.38 8.43
N LEU A 58 -4.96 17.47 8.28
CA LEU A 58 -6.37 17.79 8.41
C LEU A 58 -6.71 18.33 9.82
N ASN A 59 -6.24 17.66 10.88
CA ASN A 59 -6.41 18.10 12.25
C ASN A 59 -5.84 19.52 12.48
N SER A 60 -4.64 19.78 11.98
CA SER A 60 -3.99 21.08 12.12
C SER A 60 -4.74 22.20 11.41
N VAL A 61 -5.31 21.92 10.25
CA VAL A 61 -6.12 22.89 9.52
C VAL A 61 -7.45 23.15 10.23
N LEU A 62 -8.16 22.09 10.62
CA LEU A 62 -9.45 22.23 11.32
C LEU A 62 -9.31 22.96 12.65
N LYS A 63 -8.25 22.73 13.43
CA LYS A 63 -7.98 23.41 14.71
C LYS A 63 -7.78 24.91 14.58
N LYS A 64 -7.43 25.43 13.40
CA LYS A 64 -7.35 26.87 13.19
C LYS A 64 -8.69 27.58 13.13
N TYR A 65 -9.75 26.84 12.75
CA TYR A 65 -11.08 27.42 12.51
C TYR A 65 -12.15 26.93 13.49
N ILE A 66 -11.97 25.74 14.07
CA ILE A 66 -12.88 25.14 15.04
C ILE A 66 -12.07 24.73 16.26
N SER A 67 -12.47 25.21 17.44
CA SER A 67 -11.89 24.74 18.70
C SER A 67 -12.49 23.39 19.03
N PHE A 68 -11.67 22.34 19.22
CA PHE A 68 -12.08 21.03 19.67
C PHE A 68 -10.92 20.33 20.41
N GLU A 69 -11.24 19.36 21.23
CA GLU A 69 -10.28 18.60 22.02
C GLU A 69 -9.77 17.41 21.24
N ASP A 70 -10.67 16.55 20.81
CA ASP A 70 -10.35 15.34 20.06
C ASP A 70 -10.99 15.30 18.68
N PHE A 71 -10.27 14.69 17.74
CA PHE A 71 -10.69 14.45 16.37
C PHE A 71 -10.65 12.94 16.09
N ILE A 72 -11.77 12.38 15.64
CA ILE A 72 -11.93 10.95 15.40
C ILE A 72 -12.52 10.74 14.01
N VAL A 73 -11.98 9.77 13.29
CA VAL A 73 -12.58 9.23 12.07
C VAL A 73 -12.96 7.78 12.36
N ILE A 74 -14.24 7.47 12.20
CA ILE A 74 -14.77 6.11 12.29
C ILE A 74 -15.23 5.65 10.93
N THR A 75 -15.07 4.36 10.63
CA THR A 75 -15.41 3.79 9.32
C THR A 75 -16.03 2.41 9.46
N ARG A 76 -16.82 2.03 8.43
CA ARG A 76 -17.29 0.66 8.21
C ARG A 76 -17.32 0.34 6.72
N ASP A 77 -17.06 -0.91 6.37
CA ASP A 77 -17.06 -1.39 4.98
C ASP A 77 -18.49 -1.77 4.53
N ASP A 78 -19.33 -2.24 5.46
CA ASP A 78 -20.69 -2.69 5.18
C ASP A 78 -21.64 -2.22 6.30
N SER A 79 -22.88 -1.90 5.94
CA SER A 79 -23.92 -1.45 6.89
C SER A 79 -24.30 -2.49 7.96
N ARG A 80 -23.92 -3.76 7.76
CA ARG A 80 -24.14 -4.85 8.72
C ARG A 80 -23.19 -4.84 9.91
N TYR A 81 -22.07 -4.10 9.81
CA TYR A 81 -21.04 -4.04 10.84
C TYR A 81 -21.09 -2.72 11.62
N PRO A 82 -20.69 -2.72 12.90
CA PRO A 82 -20.53 -1.49 13.66
C PRO A 82 -19.39 -0.63 13.06
N PHE A 83 -19.44 0.67 13.32
CA PHE A 83 -18.33 1.53 13.00
C PHE A 83 -17.14 1.25 13.91
N LYS A 84 -15.93 1.24 13.34
CA LYS A 84 -14.67 1.11 14.07
C LYS A 84 -13.86 2.39 13.91
N THR A 85 -13.09 2.72 14.94
CA THR A 85 -12.19 3.86 14.85
C THR A 85 -11.09 3.55 13.83
N LEU A 86 -11.03 4.36 12.77
CA LEU A 86 -9.98 4.29 11.76
C LEU A 86 -8.71 4.99 12.24
N ILE A 87 -8.88 6.20 12.79
CA ILE A 87 -7.81 7.02 13.34
C ILE A 87 -8.39 8.05 14.33
N SER A 88 -7.64 8.37 15.36
CA SER A 88 -8.03 9.37 16.37
C SER A 88 -6.83 10.19 16.84
N THR A 89 -7.09 11.36 17.44
CA THR A 89 -6.06 12.15 18.12
C THR A 89 -5.74 11.61 19.51
N ASN A 90 -6.61 10.78 20.09
CA ASN A 90 -6.47 10.25 21.43
C ASN A 90 -6.69 8.72 21.40
N SER A 91 -5.69 7.97 21.82
CA SER A 91 -5.67 6.50 21.81
C SER A 91 -6.79 5.83 22.63
N VAL A 92 -7.45 6.57 23.50
CA VAL A 92 -8.63 6.10 24.25
C VAL A 92 -9.75 5.66 23.31
N PHE A 93 -9.84 6.24 22.12
CA PHE A 93 -10.84 5.92 21.11
C PHE A 93 -10.44 4.82 20.13
N ASP A 94 -9.20 4.37 20.10
CA ASP A 94 -8.68 3.47 19.05
C ASP A 94 -9.34 2.09 18.99
N LYS A 95 -9.88 1.61 20.12
CA LYS A 95 -10.52 0.29 20.21
C LYS A 95 -12.03 0.35 20.41
N VAL A 96 -12.63 1.51 20.18
CA VAL A 96 -14.05 1.72 20.36
C VAL A 96 -14.83 1.19 19.16
N GLU A 97 -15.87 0.41 19.42
CA GLU A 97 -16.90 0.05 18.44
C GLU A 97 -18.12 0.94 18.68
N TRP A 98 -18.50 1.66 17.65
CA TRP A 98 -19.56 2.64 17.68
C TRP A 98 -20.85 2.02 17.16
N LEU A 99 -21.92 2.09 17.95
CA LEU A 99 -23.22 1.58 17.52
C LEU A 99 -23.79 2.46 16.40
N HIS A 100 -24.47 1.79 15.48
CA HIS A 100 -25.19 2.47 14.42
C HIS A 100 -26.50 3.05 14.95
N GLY A 101 -26.84 4.27 14.56
CA GLY A 101 -28.07 4.94 14.93
C GLY A 101 -28.46 6.05 13.95
N ASN A 102 -29.60 6.65 14.21
CA ASN A 102 -30.21 7.66 13.34
C ASN A 102 -29.31 8.89 13.09
N THR A 103 -28.50 9.26 14.09
CA THR A 103 -27.59 10.39 13.98
C THR A 103 -26.51 10.10 12.92
N MET A 104 -26.01 8.87 12.89
CA MET A 104 -25.01 8.45 11.92
C MET A 104 -25.58 8.38 10.50
N ASP A 105 -26.82 7.90 10.34
CA ASP A 105 -27.52 7.89 9.03
C ASP A 105 -27.71 9.30 8.46
N ARG A 106 -28.13 10.24 9.29
CA ARG A 106 -28.30 11.64 8.91
C ARG A 106 -26.95 12.25 8.50
N ALA A 107 -25.88 11.96 9.25
CA ALA A 107 -24.53 12.41 8.91
C ALA A 107 -24.08 11.86 7.55
N LEU A 108 -24.26 10.55 7.32
CA LEU A 108 -23.93 9.90 6.04
C LEU A 108 -24.74 10.44 4.85
N ASN A 109 -25.95 10.96 5.11
CA ASN A 109 -26.75 11.65 4.10
C ASN A 109 -26.31 13.11 3.86
N GLY A 110 -25.19 13.52 4.46
CA GLY A 110 -24.55 14.81 4.21
C GLY A 110 -24.89 15.90 5.21
N GLU A 111 -25.63 15.57 6.28
CA GLU A 111 -25.87 16.54 7.33
C GLU A 111 -24.61 16.74 8.20
N CYS A 112 -24.40 17.98 8.61
CA CYS A 112 -23.51 18.30 9.71
C CYS A 112 -24.37 18.42 10.97
N ILE A 113 -24.10 17.62 11.99
CA ILE A 113 -24.93 17.47 13.16
C ILE A 113 -24.17 17.93 14.40
N LEU A 114 -24.86 18.70 15.24
CA LEU A 114 -24.38 19.16 16.54
C LEU A 114 -25.12 18.43 17.66
N LEU A 115 -24.39 17.77 18.55
CA LEU A 115 -24.89 17.04 19.69
C LEU A 115 -24.45 17.72 21.00
N PHE A 116 -25.43 18.08 21.82
CA PHE A 116 -25.20 18.73 23.13
C PHE A 116 -25.03 17.74 24.28
N GLU A 117 -25.61 16.55 24.17
CA GLU A 117 -25.55 15.47 25.17
C GLU A 117 -25.38 14.11 24.47
N PRO A 118 -24.25 13.87 23.80
CA PRO A 118 -24.03 12.65 23.03
C PRO A 118 -24.14 11.37 23.86
N ALA A 119 -23.74 11.40 25.13
CA ALA A 119 -23.80 10.24 26.02
C ALA A 119 -25.20 9.64 26.24
N LYS A 120 -26.26 10.37 25.89
CA LYS A 120 -27.67 9.90 25.97
C LYS A 120 -28.14 9.18 24.70
N LEU A 121 -27.33 9.18 23.63
CA LEU A 121 -27.70 8.60 22.36
C LEU A 121 -27.18 7.16 22.24
N LEU A 122 -27.91 6.32 21.51
CA LEU A 122 -27.61 4.91 21.29
C LEU A 122 -26.19 4.72 20.72
N GLU A 123 -25.78 5.57 19.80
CA GLU A 123 -24.48 5.52 19.12
C GLU A 123 -23.30 5.59 20.08
N PHE A 124 -23.51 6.16 21.28
CA PHE A 124 -22.48 6.34 22.31
C PHE A 124 -22.68 5.41 23.53
N GLU A 125 -23.64 4.49 23.46
CA GLU A 125 -23.99 3.62 24.60
C GLU A 125 -22.88 2.64 24.96
N ASN A 126 -22.18 2.09 23.98
CA ASN A 126 -21.09 1.13 24.19
C ASN A 126 -19.77 1.75 24.70
N LEU A 127 -19.71 3.07 24.81
CA LEU A 127 -18.56 3.72 25.37
C LEU A 127 -18.43 3.37 26.87
N ASN A 128 -17.21 3.02 27.29
CA ASN A 128 -16.95 2.83 28.71
C ASN A 128 -17.13 4.15 29.51
N SER A 129 -17.28 4.06 30.81
CA SER A 129 -17.58 5.23 31.66
C SER A 129 -16.51 6.30 31.55
N PHE A 130 -15.25 5.93 31.39
CA PHE A 130 -14.13 6.85 31.25
C PHE A 130 -14.23 7.63 29.93
N VAL A 131 -14.48 6.96 28.80
CA VAL A 131 -14.66 7.61 27.50
C VAL A 131 -15.89 8.53 27.50
N LYS A 132 -17.01 8.10 28.12
CA LYS A 132 -18.23 8.92 28.25
C LYS A 132 -17.97 10.26 28.92
N THR A 133 -17.08 10.32 29.90
CA THR A 133 -16.74 11.60 30.58
C THR A 133 -15.98 12.59 29.71
N HIS A 134 -15.35 12.12 28.63
CA HIS A 134 -14.62 12.95 27.67
C HIS A 134 -15.49 13.42 26.50
N VAL A 135 -16.65 12.79 26.29
CA VAL A 135 -17.54 13.09 25.15
C VAL A 135 -18.69 14.00 25.64
N ASN A 136 -18.40 15.28 25.85
CA ASN A 136 -19.34 16.25 26.41
C ASN A 136 -20.22 16.95 25.37
N SER A 137 -19.67 17.27 24.19
CA SER A 137 -20.41 17.71 23.02
C SER A 137 -19.72 17.21 21.78
N VAL A 138 -20.46 16.98 20.71
CA VAL A 138 -19.92 16.45 19.46
C VAL A 138 -20.49 17.22 18.29
N ILE A 139 -19.64 17.52 17.33
CA ILE A 139 -20.07 17.92 16.01
C ILE A 139 -19.56 16.88 15.02
N LEU A 140 -20.46 16.40 14.16
CA LEU A 140 -20.13 15.30 13.25
C LEU A 140 -20.68 15.52 11.85
N THR A 141 -20.00 14.91 10.87
CA THR A 141 -20.42 14.83 9.48
C THR A 141 -19.99 13.50 8.88
N GLY A 142 -20.75 12.99 7.94
CA GLY A 142 -20.47 11.70 7.30
C GLY A 142 -20.03 11.86 5.85
N ILE A 143 -19.31 10.85 5.40
CA ILE A 143 -18.83 10.69 4.04
C ILE A 143 -19.23 9.29 3.59
N ARG A 144 -19.80 9.18 2.42
CA ARG A 144 -20.10 7.89 1.79
C ARG A 144 -19.27 7.76 0.53
N SER A 145 -18.34 6.82 0.53
CA SER A 145 -17.60 6.41 -0.66
C SER A 145 -18.28 5.18 -1.31
N GLU A 146 -17.80 4.74 -2.45
CA GLU A 146 -18.30 3.52 -3.12
C GLU A 146 -18.08 2.24 -2.28
N VAL A 147 -17.10 2.23 -1.40
CA VAL A 147 -16.65 1.04 -0.67
C VAL A 147 -16.90 1.16 0.83
N THR A 148 -16.82 2.36 1.38
CA THR A 148 -16.83 2.60 2.83
C THR A 148 -17.79 3.70 3.22
N GLN A 149 -18.21 3.67 4.48
CA GLN A 149 -18.97 4.72 5.12
C GLN A 149 -18.15 5.25 6.29
N SER A 150 -17.79 6.52 6.25
CA SER A 150 -16.94 7.15 7.25
C SER A 150 -17.64 8.32 7.91
N ILE A 151 -17.46 8.48 9.22
CA ILE A 151 -18.00 9.59 10.00
C ILE A 151 -16.84 10.25 10.74
N ILE A 152 -16.84 11.56 10.70
CA ILE A 152 -15.89 12.40 11.41
C ILE A 152 -16.59 12.98 12.62
N LEU A 153 -15.93 12.88 13.78
CA LEU A 153 -16.38 13.43 15.03
C LEU A 153 -15.33 14.40 15.56
N LEU A 154 -15.75 15.62 15.87
CA LEU A 154 -15.00 16.57 16.66
C LEU A 154 -15.61 16.61 18.05
N ILE A 155 -14.79 16.38 19.07
CA ILE A 155 -15.23 16.32 20.47
C ILE A 155 -14.86 17.62 21.18
N GLY A 156 -15.81 18.19 21.88
CA GLY A 156 -15.64 19.39 22.70
C GLY A 156 -15.45 19.05 24.18
N ALA A 157 -14.58 19.80 24.84
CA ALA A 157 -14.23 19.64 26.25
C ALA A 157 -15.40 19.79 27.23
N GLN A 158 -16.42 20.58 26.87
CA GLN A 158 -17.53 20.93 27.74
C GLN A 158 -18.88 20.77 27.02
N LYS A 159 -19.93 20.68 27.81
CA LYS A 159 -21.29 20.71 27.26
C LYS A 159 -21.54 22.04 26.55
N GLY A 160 -22.14 21.98 25.35
CA GLY A 160 -22.41 23.18 24.55
C GLY A 160 -21.18 23.87 24.00
N HIS A 161 -20.04 23.17 23.90
CA HIS A 161 -18.77 23.71 23.38
C HIS A 161 -18.91 24.27 21.97
N PHE A 162 -19.68 23.62 21.11
CA PHE A 162 -19.84 24.01 19.71
C PHE A 162 -21.05 24.90 19.48
N SER A 163 -20.85 25.91 18.64
CA SER A 163 -21.87 26.82 18.16
C SER A 163 -22.42 26.41 16.77
N ILE A 164 -23.52 27.08 16.36
CA ILE A 164 -24.05 26.96 14.99
C ILE A 164 -23.00 27.40 13.97
N GLU A 165 -22.17 28.38 14.29
CA GLU A 165 -21.07 28.85 13.43
C GLU A 165 -20.03 27.75 13.23
N ASN A 166 -19.65 27.01 14.28
CA ASN A 166 -18.75 25.86 14.15
C ASN A 166 -19.33 24.79 13.22
N LYS A 167 -20.65 24.54 13.29
CA LYS A 167 -21.36 23.62 12.39
C LYS A 167 -21.25 24.08 10.93
N GLU A 168 -21.48 25.36 10.66
CA GLU A 168 -21.37 25.92 9.31
C GLU A 168 -19.92 25.91 8.80
N THR A 169 -18.96 26.18 9.67
CA THR A 169 -17.55 26.08 9.35
C THR A 169 -17.17 24.63 8.96
N LEU A 170 -17.54 23.63 9.77
CA LEU A 170 -17.29 22.24 9.44
C LEU A 170 -17.93 21.82 8.09
N ARG A 171 -19.13 22.35 7.80
CA ARG A 171 -19.82 22.12 6.53
C ARG A 171 -19.01 22.67 5.34
N ARG A 172 -18.39 23.85 5.49
CA ARG A 172 -17.53 24.43 4.45
C ARG A 172 -16.25 23.65 4.24
N PHE A 173 -15.70 23.05 5.30
CA PHE A 173 -14.50 22.20 5.23
C PHE A 173 -14.79 20.77 4.76
N ARG A 174 -16.05 20.40 4.54
CA ARG A 174 -16.44 19.06 4.09
C ARG A 174 -15.67 18.55 2.87
N PRO A 175 -15.45 19.33 1.79
CA PRO A 175 -14.69 18.83 0.63
C PRO A 175 -13.24 18.44 0.96
N LEU A 176 -12.59 19.18 1.87
CA LEU A 176 -11.25 18.85 2.38
C LEU A 176 -11.29 17.54 3.18
N ILE A 177 -12.25 17.41 4.06
CA ILE A 177 -12.44 16.23 4.91
C ILE A 177 -12.70 14.98 4.06
N GLU A 178 -13.60 15.11 3.08
CA GLU A 178 -13.95 14.03 2.15
C GLU A 178 -12.73 13.53 1.38
N ARG A 179 -11.94 14.46 0.84
CA ARG A 179 -10.69 14.13 0.15
C ARG A 179 -9.69 13.45 1.07
N ALA A 180 -9.49 13.97 2.28
CA ALA A 180 -8.55 13.41 3.24
C ALA A 180 -8.93 11.98 3.65
N VAL A 181 -10.21 11.71 3.91
CA VAL A 181 -10.70 10.37 4.29
C VAL A 181 -10.50 9.38 3.14
N ILE A 182 -10.86 9.75 1.91
CA ILE A 182 -10.64 8.90 0.73
C ILE A 182 -9.15 8.60 0.54
N ASP A 183 -8.27 9.58 0.72
CA ASP A 183 -6.82 9.40 0.58
C ASP A 183 -6.25 8.49 1.69
N ILE A 184 -6.75 8.61 2.94
CA ILE A 184 -6.40 7.73 4.06
C ILE A 184 -6.79 6.28 3.75
N GLU A 185 -8.04 6.04 3.36
CA GLU A 185 -8.57 4.71 3.03
C GLU A 185 -7.82 4.07 1.86
N THR A 186 -7.57 4.85 0.82
CA THR A 186 -6.82 4.40 -0.37
C THR A 186 -5.40 3.98 -0.01
N LYS A 187 -4.69 4.79 0.78
CA LYS A 187 -3.31 4.47 1.20
C LYS A 187 -3.26 3.24 2.09
N GLU A 188 -4.21 3.09 3.01
CA GLU A 188 -4.29 1.89 3.86
C GLU A 188 -4.55 0.63 3.04
N LYS A 189 -5.48 0.68 2.07
CA LYS A 189 -5.75 -0.43 1.17
C LYS A 189 -4.54 -0.81 0.32
N LEU A 190 -3.85 0.19 -0.23
CA LEU A 190 -2.64 -0.03 -1.02
C LEU A 190 -1.53 -0.67 -0.17
N GLN A 191 -1.33 -0.20 1.05
CA GLN A 191 -0.32 -0.77 1.95
C GLN A 191 -0.60 -2.24 2.26
N ARG A 192 -1.84 -2.60 2.58
CA ARG A 192 -2.25 -4.00 2.78
C ARG A 192 -1.98 -4.87 1.54
N ILE A 193 -2.32 -4.36 0.35
CA ILE A 193 -2.07 -5.07 -0.92
C ILE A 193 -0.56 -5.30 -1.10
N VAL A 194 0.26 -4.28 -0.86
CA VAL A 194 1.73 -4.38 -0.97
C VAL A 194 2.27 -5.43 0.01
N GLU A 195 1.86 -5.41 1.28
CA GLU A 195 2.29 -6.39 2.29
C GLU A 195 1.93 -7.83 1.88
N VAL A 196 0.68 -8.06 1.45
CA VAL A 196 0.24 -9.39 0.99
C VAL A 196 1.04 -9.83 -0.24
N ARG A 197 1.22 -8.96 -1.23
CA ARG A 197 1.97 -9.28 -2.45
C ARG A 197 3.45 -9.54 -2.18
N THR A 198 4.06 -8.75 -1.32
CA THR A 198 5.47 -8.95 -0.93
C THR A 198 5.66 -10.32 -0.26
N THR A 199 4.74 -10.69 0.65
CA THR A 199 4.79 -12.01 1.30
C THR A 199 4.58 -13.15 0.30
N GLN A 200 3.65 -13.02 -0.65
CA GLN A 200 3.41 -14.02 -1.69
C GLN A 200 4.63 -14.19 -2.61
N LEU A 201 5.23 -13.06 -3.02
CA LEU A 201 6.43 -13.08 -3.86
C LEU A 201 7.63 -13.73 -3.15
N ALA A 202 7.83 -13.42 -1.86
CA ALA A 202 8.90 -14.04 -1.07
C ALA A 202 8.74 -15.57 -0.99
N ARG A 203 7.53 -16.06 -0.74
CA ARG A 203 7.24 -17.51 -0.71
C ARG A 203 7.44 -18.17 -2.07
N ALA A 204 6.90 -17.58 -3.14
CA ALA A 204 7.03 -18.12 -4.48
C ALA A 204 8.50 -18.17 -4.94
N ARG A 205 9.29 -17.18 -4.53
CA ARG A 205 10.73 -17.15 -4.78
C ARG A 205 11.45 -18.28 -4.04
N GLU A 206 11.17 -18.45 -2.75
CA GLU A 206 11.77 -19.52 -1.94
C GLU A 206 11.44 -20.90 -2.51
N GLU A 207 10.19 -21.15 -2.88
CA GLU A 207 9.75 -22.41 -3.51
C GLU A 207 10.49 -22.64 -4.84
N ALA A 208 10.65 -21.61 -5.67
CA ALA A 208 11.38 -21.70 -6.94
C ALA A 208 12.88 -21.96 -6.72
N GLU A 209 13.51 -21.31 -5.74
CA GLU A 209 14.91 -21.54 -5.38
C GLU A 209 15.14 -22.99 -4.90
N LEU A 210 14.27 -23.52 -4.02
CA LEU A 210 14.33 -24.90 -3.54
C LEU A 210 14.14 -25.90 -4.69
N ALA A 211 13.17 -25.67 -5.57
CA ALA A 211 12.92 -26.53 -6.73
C ALA A 211 14.14 -26.54 -7.68
N ASN A 212 14.76 -25.39 -7.91
CA ASN A 212 15.95 -25.29 -8.77
C ASN A 212 17.18 -25.97 -8.15
N GLN A 213 17.37 -25.84 -6.83
CA GLN A 213 18.41 -26.58 -6.10
C GLN A 213 18.22 -28.08 -6.21
N SER A 214 17.00 -28.59 -5.93
CA SER A 214 16.68 -30.01 -6.03
C SER A 214 16.89 -30.55 -7.44
N LYS A 215 16.53 -29.77 -8.48
CA LYS A 215 16.80 -30.11 -9.88
C LYS A 215 18.31 -30.26 -10.14
N SER A 216 19.12 -29.34 -9.64
CA SER A 216 20.58 -29.34 -9.82
C SER A 216 21.24 -30.52 -9.10
N GLU A 217 20.82 -30.81 -7.87
CA GLU A 217 21.31 -31.97 -7.09
C GLU A 217 20.93 -33.30 -7.77
N PHE A 218 19.68 -33.40 -8.27
CA PHE A 218 19.23 -34.60 -8.99
C PHE A 218 20.07 -34.82 -10.25
N LEU A 219 20.30 -33.80 -11.07
CA LEU A 219 21.10 -33.92 -12.28
C LEU A 219 22.57 -34.27 -11.99
N ALA A 220 23.16 -33.71 -10.94
CA ALA A 220 24.51 -34.05 -10.50
C ALA A 220 24.63 -35.52 -10.09
N MET A 221 23.69 -36.02 -9.30
CA MET A 221 23.63 -37.42 -8.89
C MET A 221 23.42 -38.35 -10.09
N MET A 222 22.47 -38.06 -10.96
CA MET A 222 22.17 -38.85 -12.16
C MET A 222 23.39 -38.93 -13.11
N SER A 223 24.11 -37.83 -13.27
CA SER A 223 25.33 -37.84 -14.08
C SER A 223 26.39 -38.81 -13.52
N HIS A 224 26.59 -38.81 -12.21
CA HIS A 224 27.54 -39.73 -11.59
C HIS A 224 27.09 -41.20 -11.76
N GLU A 225 25.79 -41.46 -11.54
CA GLU A 225 25.22 -42.79 -11.67
C GLU A 225 25.22 -43.34 -13.11
N ILE A 226 25.16 -42.47 -14.12
CA ILE A 226 25.27 -42.85 -15.54
C ILE A 226 26.74 -42.96 -15.98
N ARG A 227 27.61 -42.10 -15.52
CA ARG A 227 29.02 -42.09 -15.88
C ARG A 227 29.74 -43.39 -15.45
N THR A 228 29.44 -43.91 -14.29
CA THR A 228 30.06 -45.09 -13.73
C THR A 228 29.88 -46.34 -14.60
N PRO A 229 28.63 -46.78 -14.96
CA PRO A 229 28.45 -47.93 -15.85
C PRO A 229 28.96 -47.68 -17.25
N LEU A 230 28.89 -46.42 -17.76
CA LEU A 230 29.35 -46.09 -19.09
C LEU A 230 30.88 -46.16 -19.22
N ASN A 231 31.61 -45.69 -18.20
CA ASN A 231 33.08 -45.87 -18.11
C ASN A 231 33.46 -47.37 -18.02
N SER A 232 32.63 -48.20 -17.37
CA SER A 232 32.84 -49.64 -17.34
C SER A 232 32.67 -50.27 -18.74
N VAL A 233 31.68 -49.81 -19.51
CA VAL A 233 31.48 -50.25 -20.90
C VAL A 233 32.68 -49.84 -21.75
N LEU A 234 33.14 -48.59 -21.68
CA LEU A 234 34.31 -48.10 -22.39
C LEU A 234 35.58 -48.92 -22.04
N GLY A 235 35.78 -49.20 -20.77
CA GLY A 235 36.90 -50.06 -20.34
C GLY A 235 36.83 -51.50 -20.88
N MET A 236 35.60 -52.07 -21.03
CA MET A 236 35.43 -53.37 -21.70
C MET A 236 35.68 -53.32 -23.21
N LEU A 237 35.28 -52.21 -23.88
CA LEU A 237 35.62 -52.01 -25.29
C LEU A 237 37.14 -51.92 -25.52
N ASP A 238 37.85 -51.24 -24.64
CA ASP A 238 39.33 -51.16 -24.67
C ASP A 238 40.00 -52.55 -24.54
N ILE A 239 39.48 -53.42 -23.66
CA ILE A 239 39.96 -54.78 -23.52
C ILE A 239 39.69 -55.61 -24.78
N LEU A 240 38.48 -55.51 -25.34
CA LEU A 240 38.09 -56.21 -26.56
C LEU A 240 38.96 -55.78 -27.74
N ARG A 241 39.32 -54.52 -27.83
CA ARG A 241 40.23 -53.97 -28.88
C ARG A 241 41.61 -54.65 -28.91
N GLN A 242 42.04 -55.20 -27.77
CA GLN A 242 43.34 -55.90 -27.66
C GLN A 242 43.25 -57.36 -28.14
N SER A 243 42.08 -57.90 -28.50
CA SER A 243 41.87 -59.22 -29.04
C SER A 243 41.96 -59.24 -30.58
N THR A 244 42.03 -60.45 -31.19
CA THR A 244 41.97 -60.60 -32.64
C THR A 244 40.54 -60.42 -33.13
N LEU A 245 40.25 -59.30 -33.78
CA LEU A 245 38.92 -58.94 -34.29
C LEU A 245 38.90 -59.05 -35.82
N SER A 246 37.76 -59.38 -36.40
CA SER A 246 37.48 -59.17 -37.82
C SER A 246 37.26 -57.69 -38.13
N ASP A 247 37.40 -57.25 -39.37
CA ASP A 247 37.20 -55.86 -39.75
C ASP A 247 35.79 -55.39 -39.37
N GLU A 248 34.74 -56.21 -39.58
CA GLU A 248 33.35 -55.91 -39.19
C GLU A 248 33.20 -55.74 -37.66
N GLN A 249 33.89 -56.57 -36.88
CA GLN A 249 33.89 -56.46 -35.43
C GLN A 249 34.62 -55.20 -34.93
N PHE A 250 35.69 -54.82 -35.57
CA PHE A 250 36.44 -53.62 -35.28
C PHE A 250 35.61 -52.37 -35.58
N ASP A 251 34.90 -52.33 -36.73
CA ASP A 251 34.00 -51.24 -37.05
C ASP A 251 32.84 -51.11 -36.07
N ALA A 252 32.24 -52.23 -35.68
CA ALA A 252 31.17 -52.26 -34.69
C ALA A 252 31.65 -51.73 -33.32
N LEU A 253 32.85 -52.07 -32.92
CA LEU A 253 33.47 -51.64 -31.64
C LEU A 253 33.76 -50.14 -31.65
N ASN A 254 34.27 -49.60 -32.77
CA ASN A 254 34.45 -48.15 -32.92
C ASN A 254 33.11 -47.37 -32.86
N GLN A 255 32.08 -47.92 -33.43
CA GLN A 255 30.75 -47.30 -33.40
C GLN A 255 30.13 -47.31 -31.99
N MET A 256 30.39 -48.37 -31.20
CA MET A 256 29.98 -48.46 -29.79
C MET A 256 30.69 -47.45 -28.94
N GLU A 257 32.03 -47.32 -29.10
CA GLU A 257 32.87 -46.34 -28.40
C GLU A 257 32.44 -44.92 -28.69
N CYS A 258 32.28 -44.55 -29.96
CA CYS A 258 31.81 -43.23 -30.37
C CYS A 258 30.43 -42.89 -29.76
N SER A 259 29.53 -43.89 -29.73
CA SER A 259 28.21 -43.70 -29.13
C SER A 259 28.27 -43.49 -27.61
N ALA A 260 29.17 -44.20 -26.92
CA ALA A 260 29.35 -44.06 -25.48
C ALA A 260 29.99 -42.70 -25.11
N GLU A 261 30.97 -42.26 -25.90
CA GLU A 261 31.63 -40.95 -25.72
C GLU A 261 30.65 -39.81 -25.98
N LEU A 262 29.81 -39.90 -27.04
CA LEU A 262 28.76 -38.93 -27.33
C LEU A 262 27.77 -38.82 -26.17
N LEU A 263 27.37 -39.94 -25.57
CA LEU A 263 26.46 -39.91 -24.41
C LEU A 263 27.08 -39.24 -23.18
N LEU A 264 28.38 -39.47 -22.92
CA LEU A 264 29.13 -38.77 -21.86
C LEU A 264 29.17 -37.26 -22.08
N ALA A 265 29.41 -36.83 -23.33
CA ALA A 265 29.42 -35.43 -23.70
C ALA A 265 28.07 -34.77 -23.45
N ILE A 266 26.97 -35.39 -23.91
CA ILE A 266 25.59 -34.88 -23.71
C ILE A 266 25.28 -34.74 -22.20
N ILE A 267 25.64 -35.71 -21.38
CA ILE A 267 25.43 -35.64 -19.93
C ILE A 267 26.22 -34.50 -19.30
N SER A 268 27.47 -34.30 -19.75
CA SER A 268 28.28 -33.16 -19.30
C SER A 268 27.66 -31.83 -19.66
N ASP A 269 27.15 -31.68 -20.87
CA ASP A 269 26.53 -30.46 -21.37
C ASP A 269 25.23 -30.13 -20.57
N ILE A 270 24.41 -31.16 -20.26
CA ILE A 270 23.20 -30.98 -19.44
C ILE A 270 23.56 -30.50 -18.02
N LEU A 271 24.64 -31.05 -17.44
CA LEU A 271 25.12 -30.61 -16.11
C LEU A 271 25.61 -29.18 -16.12
N ASP A 272 26.37 -28.81 -17.13
CA ASP A 272 26.92 -27.46 -17.22
C ASP A 272 25.81 -26.44 -17.46
N LEU A 273 24.79 -26.78 -18.28
CA LEU A 273 23.60 -25.97 -18.44
C LEU A 273 22.85 -25.80 -17.10
N SER A 274 22.70 -26.88 -16.33
CA SER A 274 22.05 -26.82 -15.00
C SER A 274 22.82 -25.94 -14.02
N LYS A 275 24.16 -25.98 -14.02
CA LYS A 275 24.99 -25.09 -13.20
C LYS A 275 24.87 -23.62 -13.61
N ILE A 276 24.75 -23.34 -14.91
CA ILE A 276 24.50 -21.98 -15.43
C ILE A 276 23.15 -21.48 -14.98
N GLU A 277 22.08 -22.29 -15.14
CA GLU A 277 20.72 -21.92 -14.72
C GLU A 277 20.61 -21.69 -13.21
N SER A 278 21.34 -22.46 -12.40
CA SER A 278 21.35 -22.30 -10.93
C SER A 278 22.26 -21.18 -10.43
N GLY A 279 23.01 -20.54 -11.32
CA GLY A 279 24.01 -19.52 -10.97
C GLY A 279 25.23 -20.06 -10.22
N SER A 280 25.40 -21.39 -10.17
CA SER A 280 26.51 -22.06 -9.50
C SER A 280 27.74 -22.28 -10.41
N PHE A 281 27.64 -21.87 -11.68
CA PHE A 281 28.75 -22.00 -12.63
C PHE A 281 29.88 -21.05 -12.28
N GLN A 282 31.06 -21.59 -12.05
CA GLN A 282 32.29 -20.83 -11.76
C GLN A 282 33.25 -20.89 -12.95
N LEU A 283 33.70 -19.73 -13.40
CA LEU A 283 34.76 -19.65 -14.39
C LEU A 283 36.08 -19.96 -13.72
N ASN A 284 36.84 -20.88 -14.32
CA ASN A 284 38.23 -21.15 -13.92
C ASN A 284 39.17 -20.27 -14.77
N GLU A 285 39.45 -19.08 -14.29
CA GLU A 285 40.32 -18.14 -14.99
C GLU A 285 41.79 -18.57 -14.93
N GLN A 286 42.36 -18.96 -16.06
CA GLN A 286 43.77 -19.35 -16.19
C GLN A 286 44.40 -18.68 -17.40
N TRP A 287 45.70 -18.43 -17.27
CA TRP A 287 46.48 -18.00 -18.41
C TRP A 287 46.66 -19.16 -19.39
N ILE A 288 46.23 -18.98 -20.65
CA ILE A 288 46.36 -19.99 -21.70
C ILE A 288 47.19 -19.48 -22.88
N HIS A 289 47.92 -20.38 -23.54
CA HIS A 289 48.51 -20.11 -24.83
C HIS A 289 47.47 -20.25 -25.94
N LEU A 290 46.99 -19.13 -26.46
CA LEU A 290 45.91 -19.09 -27.43
C LEU A 290 46.14 -19.97 -28.66
N ASN A 291 47.38 -19.93 -29.21
CA ASN A 291 47.75 -20.74 -30.39
C ASN A 291 47.64 -22.24 -30.13
N ASP A 292 48.07 -22.71 -28.97
CA ASP A 292 47.99 -24.13 -28.59
C ASP A 292 46.56 -24.57 -28.42
N THR A 293 45.77 -23.77 -27.78
CA THR A 293 44.34 -24.02 -27.56
C THR A 293 43.54 -24.07 -28.87
N VAL A 294 43.77 -23.11 -29.78
CA VAL A 294 43.14 -23.07 -31.10
C VAL A 294 43.58 -24.27 -31.95
N THR A 295 44.86 -24.62 -31.96
CA THR A 295 45.39 -25.77 -32.70
C THR A 295 44.77 -27.08 -32.18
N PHE A 296 44.67 -27.21 -30.86
CA PHE A 296 44.03 -28.38 -30.22
C PHE A 296 42.55 -28.52 -30.64
N VAL A 297 41.75 -27.45 -30.54
CA VAL A 297 40.34 -27.48 -30.95
C VAL A 297 40.16 -27.80 -32.42
N ILE A 298 40.99 -27.23 -33.32
CA ILE A 298 40.92 -27.53 -34.76
C ILE A 298 41.32 -28.99 -35.04
N SER A 299 42.27 -29.56 -34.31
CA SER A 299 42.66 -30.95 -34.46
C SER A 299 41.56 -31.94 -34.09
N GLN A 300 40.76 -31.61 -33.07
CA GLN A 300 39.62 -32.44 -32.66
C GLN A 300 38.47 -32.42 -33.65
N GLN A 301 38.29 -31.35 -34.43
CA GLN A 301 37.22 -31.27 -35.44
C GLN A 301 37.58 -31.94 -36.78
N LYS A 302 38.80 -32.44 -36.95
CA LYS A 302 39.26 -33.12 -38.19
C LYS A 302 39.19 -34.65 -38.13
N GLN A 303 38.74 -35.20 -36.99
CA GLN A 303 38.40 -36.61 -36.84
C GLN A 303 36.87 -36.79 -37.04
#